data_cb7621401f1858ea5a3a5a6d63319a96
#
_entry.id   cb7621401f1858ea5a3a5a6d63319a96
#
_cell.length_a   1.000
_cell.length_b   1.000
_cell.length_c   1.000
_cell.angle_alpha   90.00
_cell.angle_beta   90.00
_cell.angle_gamma   90.00
#
_symmetry.space_group_name_H-M   'P 1'
#
loop_
_entity.id
_entity.type
_entity.pdbx_description
1 polymer ?
#
loop_
_entity_poly.entity_id
_entity_poly.type
_entity_poly.pdbx_seq_one_letter_code
_entity_poly.pdbx_strand_id
1 'polypeptide(L)'
;MGLKDVTTGETLCDPDHIITLERMVFPEPVISQAVEPKTKADQEKMGMALNRLAQEDPSFRVHTDEESGQTIISGMGELHLEIIVDRMKREFSVEANVGKPQVAYRETIRKPIDQEYRFVKQSGGRGQYGHVYIKFEPQTEEGKGFEFVDAIKGGVIPREFIPAVKKGVDEAMARGIKFGYPVVDVKATLHFGSYHDVDSNENAFKMA
;
A
#
# COMPACT_ATOMS: atom_id res chain seq x y z
N MET A 1 31.81 -7.42 -28.22
CA MET A 1 32.20 -6.54 -27.09
C MET A 1 30.92 -6.04 -26.43
N GLY A 2 30.68 -6.38 -25.19
CA GLY A 2 29.51 -5.89 -24.44
C GLY A 2 29.91 -4.67 -23.61
N LEU A 3 29.22 -3.57 -23.78
CA LEU A 3 29.24 -2.46 -22.85
C LEU A 3 28.46 -2.90 -21.60
N LYS A 4 28.96 -2.56 -20.42
CA LYS A 4 28.26 -2.79 -19.16
C LYS A 4 27.53 -1.51 -18.78
N ASP A 5 26.35 -1.68 -18.22
CA ASP A 5 25.54 -0.57 -17.65
C ASP A 5 25.16 0.54 -18.64
N VAL A 6 24.83 0.15 -19.89
CA VAL A 6 24.37 1.07 -20.94
C VAL A 6 22.91 0.72 -21.27
N THR A 7 22.06 1.74 -21.29
CA THR A 7 20.64 1.63 -21.65
C THR A 7 20.35 2.20 -23.04
N THR A 8 19.22 1.80 -23.63
CA THR A 8 18.77 2.35 -24.92
C THR A 8 18.52 3.84 -24.81
N GLY A 9 19.15 4.63 -25.69
CA GLY A 9 19.04 6.08 -25.71
C GLY A 9 20.18 6.83 -25.03
N GLU A 10 21.16 6.13 -24.45
CA GLU A 10 22.36 6.78 -23.91
C GLU A 10 23.33 7.19 -25.02
N THR A 11 24.03 8.31 -24.79
CA THR A 11 25.03 8.80 -25.71
C THR A 11 26.41 8.27 -25.31
N LEU A 12 27.11 7.65 -26.26
CA LEU A 12 28.51 7.26 -26.11
C LEU A 12 29.37 8.33 -26.79
N CYS A 13 30.31 8.90 -26.06
CA CYS A 13 31.19 9.93 -26.55
C CYS A 13 32.63 9.73 -26.07
N ASP A 14 33.55 10.49 -26.66
CA ASP A 14 34.93 10.58 -26.20
C ASP A 14 34.97 11.25 -24.82
N PRO A 15 35.70 10.70 -23.83
CA PRO A 15 35.81 11.29 -22.50
C PRO A 15 36.45 12.68 -22.51
N ASP A 16 37.29 13.00 -23.48
CA ASP A 16 37.95 14.31 -23.62
C ASP A 16 37.08 15.33 -24.41
N HIS A 17 36.04 14.85 -25.10
CA HIS A 17 35.11 15.65 -25.89
C HIS A 17 33.67 15.25 -25.59
N ILE A 18 33.15 15.68 -24.46
CA ILE A 18 31.83 15.29 -23.98
C ILE A 18 30.76 15.99 -24.81
N ILE A 19 29.98 15.20 -25.58
CA ILE A 19 28.79 15.63 -26.30
C ILE A 19 27.61 14.76 -25.85
N THR A 20 26.50 15.39 -25.54
CA THR A 20 25.23 14.68 -25.26
C THR A 20 24.28 14.94 -26.41
N LEU A 21 23.82 13.90 -27.07
CA LEU A 21 22.79 13.97 -28.09
C LEU A 21 21.41 14.20 -27.46
N GLU A 22 20.45 14.65 -28.27
CA GLU A 22 19.07 14.83 -27.85
C GLU A 22 18.49 13.51 -27.29
N ARG A 23 17.84 13.60 -26.13
CA ARG A 23 17.20 12.43 -25.51
C ARG A 23 15.99 11.98 -26.31
N MET A 24 15.91 10.68 -26.55
CA MET A 24 14.70 10.07 -27.09
C MET A 24 13.58 10.13 -26.05
N VAL A 25 12.41 10.60 -26.46
CA VAL A 25 11.20 10.60 -25.64
C VAL A 25 10.41 9.33 -25.98
N PHE A 26 10.27 8.46 -25.00
CA PHE A 26 9.45 7.26 -25.13
C PHE A 26 8.05 7.52 -24.60
N PRO A 27 7.00 7.06 -25.31
CA PRO A 27 5.63 7.21 -24.82
C PRO A 27 5.42 6.38 -23.55
N GLU A 28 4.52 6.85 -22.70
CA GLU A 28 4.11 6.11 -21.51
C GLU A 28 3.36 4.82 -21.91
N PRO A 29 3.58 3.71 -21.17
CA PRO A 29 2.83 2.49 -21.38
C PRO A 29 1.32 2.69 -21.23
N VAL A 30 0.54 2.00 -22.07
CA VAL A 30 -0.93 2.15 -22.11
C VAL A 30 -1.70 0.97 -21.53
N ILE A 31 -1.06 -0.18 -21.37
CA ILE A 31 -1.67 -1.36 -20.74
C ILE A 31 -0.74 -1.97 -19.71
N SER A 32 -1.34 -2.66 -18.75
CA SER A 32 -0.63 -3.40 -17.71
C SER A 32 -1.19 -4.78 -17.52
N GLN A 33 -0.32 -5.74 -17.21
CA GLN A 33 -0.66 -7.13 -16.91
C GLN A 33 0.13 -7.59 -15.68
N ALA A 34 -0.47 -8.45 -14.88
CA ALA A 34 0.23 -9.13 -13.80
C ALA A 34 0.96 -10.36 -14.34
N VAL A 35 2.18 -10.58 -13.90
CA VAL A 35 2.95 -11.79 -14.20
C VAL A 35 3.34 -12.49 -12.91
N GLU A 36 3.12 -13.81 -12.88
CA GLU A 36 3.44 -14.64 -11.74
C GLU A 36 4.28 -15.83 -12.21
N PRO A 37 5.42 -16.12 -11.56
CA PRO A 37 6.24 -17.27 -11.91
C PRO A 37 5.46 -18.55 -11.62
N LYS A 38 5.60 -19.57 -12.47
CA LYS A 38 4.97 -20.87 -12.23
C LYS A 38 5.57 -21.63 -11.05
N THR A 39 6.83 -21.38 -10.73
CA THR A 39 7.54 -22.00 -9.62
C THR A 39 8.28 -20.98 -8.78
N LYS A 40 8.54 -21.29 -7.50
CA LYS A 40 9.35 -20.42 -6.63
C LYS A 40 10.79 -20.23 -7.15
N ALA A 41 11.35 -21.26 -7.80
CA ALA A 41 12.68 -21.17 -8.38
C ALA A 41 12.76 -20.19 -9.57
N ASP A 42 11.63 -19.94 -10.24
CA ASP A 42 11.56 -19.02 -11.36
C ASP A 42 11.39 -17.56 -10.91
N GLN A 43 11.07 -17.29 -9.63
CA GLN A 43 10.82 -15.94 -9.15
C GLN A 43 12.04 -15.02 -9.26
N GLU A 44 13.21 -15.50 -8.82
CA GLU A 44 14.46 -14.72 -8.94
C GLU A 44 14.88 -14.55 -10.39
N LYS A 45 14.76 -15.63 -11.19
CA LYS A 45 15.07 -15.59 -12.62
C LYS A 45 14.14 -14.64 -13.37
N MET A 46 12.86 -14.62 -13.01
CA MET A 46 11.87 -13.72 -13.59
C MET A 46 12.23 -12.25 -13.33
N GLY A 47 12.60 -11.91 -12.09
CA GLY A 47 13.05 -10.56 -11.75
C GLY A 47 14.27 -10.12 -12.57
N MET A 48 15.26 -10.99 -12.69
CA MET A 48 16.46 -10.71 -13.52
C MET A 48 16.11 -10.57 -15.01
N ALA A 49 15.25 -11.42 -15.53
CA ALA A 49 14.83 -11.39 -16.94
C ALA A 49 14.07 -10.09 -17.24
N LEU A 50 13.09 -9.75 -16.43
CA LEU A 50 12.28 -8.53 -16.59
C LEU A 50 13.12 -7.27 -16.50
N ASN A 51 14.07 -7.20 -15.55
CA ASN A 51 14.99 -6.06 -15.45
C ASN A 51 15.87 -5.90 -16.68
N ARG A 52 16.39 -6.98 -17.26
CA ARG A 52 17.17 -6.93 -18.51
C ARG A 52 16.32 -6.45 -19.68
N LEU A 53 15.11 -6.98 -19.81
CA LEU A 53 14.18 -6.58 -20.87
C LEU A 53 13.79 -5.11 -20.76
N ALA A 54 13.61 -4.60 -19.51
CA ALA A 54 13.33 -3.18 -19.27
C ALA A 54 14.54 -2.25 -19.57
N GLN A 55 15.77 -2.75 -19.44
CA GLN A 55 16.96 -1.99 -19.87
C GLN A 55 17.08 -1.89 -21.39
N GLU A 56 16.61 -2.90 -22.11
CA GLU A 56 16.61 -2.91 -23.58
C GLU A 56 15.49 -2.07 -24.17
N ASP A 57 14.33 -2.05 -23.54
CA ASP A 57 13.13 -1.36 -24.02
C ASP A 57 12.61 -0.33 -23.01
N PRO A 58 12.88 0.96 -23.24
CA PRO A 58 12.42 2.04 -22.36
C PRO A 58 10.90 2.25 -22.34
N SER A 59 10.14 1.68 -23.30
CA SER A 59 8.68 1.70 -23.30
C SER A 59 8.05 0.57 -22.49
N PHE A 60 8.88 -0.36 -22.00
CA PHE A 60 8.49 -1.45 -21.11
C PHE A 60 8.83 -1.10 -19.67
N ARG A 61 7.87 -1.22 -18.76
CA ARG A 61 8.07 -0.96 -17.33
C ARG A 61 7.70 -2.15 -16.48
N VAL A 62 8.41 -2.31 -15.38
CA VAL A 62 8.17 -3.37 -14.39
C VAL A 62 8.12 -2.73 -13.01
N HIS A 63 7.11 -3.06 -12.22
CA HIS A 63 7.05 -2.72 -10.81
C HIS A 63 6.34 -3.82 -10.02
N THR A 64 6.61 -3.89 -8.73
CA THR A 64 5.85 -4.75 -7.82
C THR A 64 4.79 -3.90 -7.15
N ASP A 65 3.54 -4.32 -7.25
CA ASP A 65 2.45 -3.69 -6.51
C ASP A 65 2.57 -4.08 -5.03
N GLU A 66 2.75 -3.09 -4.16
CA GLU A 66 2.99 -3.30 -2.74
C GLU A 66 1.79 -3.91 -2.01
N GLU A 67 0.60 -3.73 -2.54
CA GLU A 67 -0.62 -4.19 -1.90
C GLU A 67 -0.99 -5.62 -2.27
N SER A 68 -0.95 -5.95 -3.54
CA SER A 68 -1.23 -7.31 -4.03
C SER A 68 0.00 -8.22 -4.00
N GLY A 69 1.21 -7.63 -3.91
CA GLY A 69 2.48 -8.33 -4.04
C GLY A 69 2.74 -8.85 -5.45
N GLN A 70 1.91 -8.49 -6.43
CA GLN A 70 2.05 -8.94 -7.80
C GLN A 70 3.14 -8.16 -8.54
N THR A 71 3.87 -8.83 -9.42
CA THR A 71 4.73 -8.17 -10.39
C THR A 71 3.89 -7.71 -11.57
N ILE A 72 3.86 -6.41 -11.80
CA ILE A 72 3.11 -5.77 -12.89
C ILE A 72 4.07 -5.38 -13.99
N ILE A 73 3.76 -5.79 -15.21
CA ILE A 73 4.44 -5.36 -16.43
C ILE A 73 3.54 -4.43 -17.22
N SER A 74 4.11 -3.35 -17.73
CA SER A 74 3.38 -2.33 -18.50
C SER A 74 4.06 -2.08 -19.83
N GLY A 75 3.27 -1.94 -20.90
CA GLY A 75 3.78 -1.78 -22.26
C GLY A 75 2.80 -1.08 -23.19
N MET A 76 3.19 -0.94 -24.45
CA MET A 76 2.47 -0.17 -25.47
C MET A 76 1.25 -0.88 -26.04
N GLY A 77 1.05 -2.16 -25.72
CA GLY A 77 -0.08 -2.94 -26.20
C GLY A 77 0.04 -4.41 -25.82
N GLU A 78 -1.04 -5.16 -26.03
CA GLU A 78 -1.12 -6.59 -25.69
C GLU A 78 -0.02 -7.41 -26.38
N LEU A 79 0.14 -7.21 -27.70
CA LEU A 79 1.18 -7.90 -28.47
C LEU A 79 2.59 -7.58 -27.95
N HIS A 80 2.84 -6.33 -27.51
CA HIS A 80 4.13 -5.97 -26.94
C HIS A 80 4.42 -6.79 -25.69
N LEU A 81 3.46 -6.91 -24.76
CA LEU A 81 3.62 -7.68 -23.53
C LEU A 81 3.70 -9.20 -23.81
N GLU A 82 2.96 -9.70 -24.79
CA GLU A 82 3.08 -11.10 -25.23
C GLU A 82 4.48 -11.43 -25.73
N ILE A 83 5.10 -10.54 -26.52
CA ILE A 83 6.47 -10.71 -27.00
C ILE A 83 7.46 -10.70 -25.83
N ILE A 84 7.29 -9.82 -24.85
CA ILE A 84 8.13 -9.78 -23.64
C ILE A 84 8.05 -11.11 -22.87
N VAL A 85 6.84 -11.64 -22.66
CA VAL A 85 6.63 -12.91 -21.96
C VAL A 85 7.21 -14.09 -22.75
N ASP A 86 7.08 -14.09 -24.06
CA ASP A 86 7.67 -15.11 -24.93
C ASP A 86 9.22 -15.03 -24.92
N ARG A 87 9.80 -13.84 -24.90
CA ARG A 87 11.25 -13.63 -24.73
C ARG A 87 11.73 -14.13 -23.35
N MET A 88 10.98 -13.89 -22.26
CA MET A 88 11.30 -14.46 -20.96
C MET A 88 11.43 -16.00 -21.04
N LYS A 89 10.48 -16.64 -21.71
CA LYS A 89 10.50 -18.09 -21.86
C LYS A 89 11.68 -18.58 -22.72
N ARG A 90 11.91 -17.96 -23.88
CA ARG A 90 12.92 -18.42 -24.84
C ARG A 90 14.36 -18.08 -24.45
N GLU A 91 14.60 -16.87 -23.96
CA GLU A 91 15.93 -16.36 -23.66
C GLU A 91 16.39 -16.67 -22.24
N PHE A 92 15.46 -16.69 -21.27
CA PHE A 92 15.77 -16.84 -19.84
C PHE A 92 15.27 -18.18 -19.26
N SER A 93 14.54 -18.98 -20.04
CA SER A 93 13.93 -20.24 -19.58
C SER A 93 13.03 -20.04 -18.34
N VAL A 94 12.26 -18.96 -18.32
CA VAL A 94 11.30 -18.61 -17.25
C VAL A 94 9.89 -18.71 -17.80
N GLU A 95 9.06 -19.53 -17.17
CA GLU A 95 7.64 -19.61 -17.46
C GLU A 95 6.83 -18.82 -16.43
N ALA A 96 5.93 -17.97 -16.91
CA ALA A 96 5.05 -17.17 -16.08
C ALA A 96 3.58 -17.32 -16.50
N ASN A 97 2.68 -17.19 -15.53
CA ASN A 97 1.27 -16.99 -15.78
C ASN A 97 1.03 -15.49 -15.95
N VAL A 98 0.22 -15.14 -16.95
CA VAL A 98 -0.12 -13.75 -17.25
C VAL A 98 -1.61 -13.55 -16.99
N GLY A 99 -1.96 -12.48 -16.33
CA GLY A 99 -3.34 -12.18 -15.98
C GLY A 99 -3.61 -10.68 -15.83
N LYS A 100 -4.86 -10.33 -15.54
CA LYS A 100 -5.22 -8.96 -15.19
C LYS A 100 -4.68 -8.65 -13.79
N PRO A 101 -4.15 -7.43 -13.57
CA PRO A 101 -3.79 -6.98 -12.23
C PRO A 101 -4.97 -7.07 -11.27
N GLN A 102 -4.71 -7.42 -10.04
CA GLN A 102 -5.73 -7.37 -9.00
C GLN A 102 -6.08 -5.92 -8.70
N VAL A 103 -7.37 -5.66 -8.51
CA VAL A 103 -7.83 -4.34 -8.09
C VAL A 103 -7.69 -4.24 -6.58
N ALA A 104 -6.88 -3.30 -6.11
CA ALA A 104 -6.74 -3.00 -4.69
C ALA A 104 -7.94 -2.17 -4.23
N TYR A 105 -8.93 -2.85 -3.66
CA TYR A 105 -10.10 -2.19 -3.09
C TYR A 105 -9.77 -1.50 -1.77
N ARG A 106 -10.42 -0.37 -1.54
CA ARG A 106 -10.39 0.40 -0.30
C ARG A 106 -11.80 0.66 0.18
N GLU A 107 -11.95 0.77 1.49
CA GLU A 107 -13.16 1.28 2.11
C GLU A 107 -12.98 2.75 2.50
N THR A 108 -14.05 3.50 2.52
CA THR A 108 -14.08 4.86 3.09
C THR A 108 -15.49 5.18 3.57
N ILE A 109 -15.61 6.21 4.40
CA ILE A 109 -16.89 6.74 4.84
C ILE A 109 -17.27 7.97 3.99
N ARG A 110 -18.57 8.15 3.74
CA ARG A 110 -19.07 9.27 2.95
C ARG A 110 -19.77 10.34 3.78
N LYS A 111 -20.09 10.04 5.04
CA LYS A 111 -20.81 10.95 5.94
C LYS A 111 -20.11 10.96 7.30
N PRO A 112 -20.06 12.11 7.96
CA PRO A 112 -19.58 12.16 9.31
C PRO A 112 -20.52 11.39 10.24
N ILE A 113 -19.95 10.74 11.24
CA ILE A 113 -20.66 10.04 12.30
C ILE A 113 -19.95 10.28 13.63
N ASP A 114 -20.71 10.51 14.67
CA ASP A 114 -20.21 10.56 16.06
C ASP A 114 -20.67 9.29 16.76
N GLN A 115 -19.73 8.51 17.24
CA GLN A 115 -19.99 7.18 17.79
C GLN A 115 -19.50 7.08 19.22
N GLU A 116 -20.40 6.68 20.10
CA GLU A 116 -20.07 6.22 21.45
C GLU A 116 -19.81 4.71 21.44
N TYR A 117 -18.76 4.28 22.11
CA TYR A 117 -18.58 2.89 22.44
C TYR A 117 -18.00 2.70 23.84
N ARG A 118 -18.56 1.71 24.54
CA ARG A 118 -18.17 1.34 25.89
C ARG A 118 -17.78 -0.12 25.93
N PHE A 119 -16.51 -0.38 26.16
CA PHE A 119 -16.00 -1.74 26.39
C PHE A 119 -15.99 -2.03 27.89
N VAL A 120 -16.83 -2.98 28.30
CA VAL A 120 -16.91 -3.43 29.69
C VAL A 120 -16.81 -4.95 29.71
N LYS A 121 -15.83 -5.48 30.42
CA LYS A 121 -15.67 -6.90 30.64
C LYS A 121 -15.35 -7.15 32.11
N GLN A 122 -16.17 -7.96 32.76
CA GLN A 122 -15.99 -8.34 34.15
C GLN A 122 -15.99 -9.88 34.25
N SER A 123 -14.88 -10.46 34.70
CA SER A 123 -14.73 -11.90 34.85
C SER A 123 -13.98 -12.19 36.18
N GLY A 124 -14.71 -12.23 37.29
CA GLY A 124 -14.23 -12.70 38.59
C GLY A 124 -12.86 -12.16 39.03
N GLY A 125 -12.75 -10.82 39.23
CA GLY A 125 -11.51 -10.15 39.63
C GLY A 125 -11.46 -8.71 39.05
N ARG A 126 -10.26 -8.21 38.72
CA ARG A 126 -10.07 -6.89 38.09
C ARG A 126 -10.76 -6.87 36.72
N GLY A 127 -11.71 -5.95 36.54
CA GLY A 127 -12.44 -5.77 35.30
C GLY A 127 -11.64 -5.10 34.18
N GLN A 128 -12.30 -4.89 33.05
CA GLN A 128 -11.79 -4.05 31.97
C GLN A 128 -12.85 -3.00 31.65
N TYR A 129 -12.45 -1.75 31.57
CA TYR A 129 -13.33 -0.63 31.26
C TYR A 129 -12.64 0.36 30.33
N GLY A 130 -13.24 0.60 29.19
CA GLY A 130 -12.86 1.65 28.25
C GLY A 130 -14.11 2.29 27.66
N HIS A 131 -14.17 3.61 27.62
CA HIS A 131 -15.32 4.35 27.13
C HIS A 131 -14.85 5.55 26.34
N VAL A 132 -15.24 5.63 25.07
CA VAL A 132 -14.80 6.64 24.12
C VAL A 132 -15.96 7.18 23.30
N TYR A 133 -15.86 8.44 22.92
CA TYR A 133 -16.65 9.08 21.87
C TYR A 133 -15.69 9.53 20.77
N ILE A 134 -15.89 8.99 19.58
CA ILE A 134 -15.05 9.30 18.43
C ILE A 134 -15.92 9.79 17.29
N LYS A 135 -15.60 10.97 16.79
CA LYS A 135 -16.20 11.50 15.57
C LYS A 135 -15.36 11.07 14.38
N PHE A 136 -15.95 10.34 13.47
CA PHE A 136 -15.34 9.94 12.18
C PHE A 136 -15.86 10.86 11.09
N GLU A 137 -14.97 11.42 10.30
CA GLU A 137 -15.27 12.34 9.19
C GLU A 137 -14.51 11.91 7.94
N PRO A 138 -15.14 11.97 6.74
CA PRO A 138 -14.40 11.75 5.51
C PRO A 138 -13.37 12.87 5.33
N GLN A 139 -12.18 12.52 4.83
CA GLN A 139 -11.21 13.51 4.38
C GLN A 139 -11.69 14.12 3.06
N THR A 140 -11.49 15.43 2.90
CA THR A 140 -11.90 16.16 1.69
C THR A 140 -10.93 15.98 0.52
N GLU A 141 -9.69 15.60 0.82
CA GLU A 141 -8.63 15.36 -0.15
C GLU A 141 -8.37 13.87 -0.27
N GLU A 142 -8.56 13.31 -1.47
CA GLU A 142 -8.26 11.90 -1.74
C GLU A 142 -6.76 11.63 -1.57
N GLY A 143 -6.44 10.48 -0.97
CA GLY A 143 -5.07 10.07 -0.74
C GLY A 143 -4.40 10.70 0.48
N LYS A 144 -5.14 11.45 1.30
CA LYS A 144 -4.60 12.05 2.53
C LYS A 144 -4.36 11.01 3.64
N GLY A 145 -4.99 9.85 3.50
CA GLY A 145 -4.84 8.74 4.42
C GLY A 145 -5.64 8.92 5.71
N PHE A 146 -5.09 8.40 6.82
CA PHE A 146 -5.73 8.43 8.11
C PHE A 146 -5.18 9.56 9.00
N GLU A 147 -6.07 10.33 9.63
CA GLU A 147 -5.73 11.36 10.60
C GLU A 147 -6.42 11.07 11.94
N PHE A 148 -5.63 10.99 13.02
CA PHE A 148 -6.17 10.89 14.38
C PHE A 148 -5.96 12.21 15.12
N VAL A 149 -7.05 12.73 15.71
CA VAL A 149 -7.03 13.98 16.46
C VAL A 149 -7.45 13.73 17.91
N ASP A 150 -6.59 14.11 18.85
CA ASP A 150 -6.91 14.17 20.26
C ASP A 150 -7.55 15.55 20.59
N ALA A 151 -8.83 15.53 20.92
CA ALA A 151 -9.60 16.69 21.34
C ALA A 151 -10.12 16.57 22.77
N ILE A 152 -9.54 15.67 23.58
CA ILE A 152 -9.93 15.47 24.98
C ILE A 152 -9.68 16.74 25.80
N LYS A 153 -10.69 17.13 26.55
CA LYS A 153 -10.64 18.26 27.48
C LYS A 153 -10.93 17.78 28.90
N GLY A 154 -10.32 18.44 29.89
CA GLY A 154 -10.60 18.19 31.31
C GLY A 154 -10.10 16.85 31.87
N GLY A 155 -9.25 16.11 31.11
CA GLY A 155 -8.67 14.86 31.61
C GLY A 155 -9.66 13.72 31.80
N VAL A 156 -10.81 13.75 31.09
CA VAL A 156 -11.85 12.69 31.17
C VAL A 156 -11.35 11.31 30.70
N ILE A 157 -10.28 11.29 29.91
CA ILE A 157 -9.47 10.12 29.63
C ILE A 157 -8.03 10.46 30.00
N PRO A 158 -7.35 9.67 30.85
CA PRO A 158 -5.93 9.83 31.12
C PRO A 158 -5.08 9.80 29.84
N ARG A 159 -4.10 10.69 29.74
CA ARG A 159 -3.27 10.84 28.53
C ARG A 159 -2.56 9.56 28.13
N GLU A 160 -2.24 8.71 29.07
CA GLU A 160 -1.59 7.40 28.86
C GLU A 160 -2.44 6.42 28.03
N PHE A 161 -3.79 6.55 28.04
CA PHE A 161 -4.69 5.68 27.31
C PHE A 161 -5.01 6.17 25.89
N ILE A 162 -4.75 7.44 25.57
CA ILE A 162 -5.04 8.01 24.24
C ILE A 162 -4.27 7.29 23.11
N PRO A 163 -2.96 6.95 23.27
CA PRO A 163 -2.25 6.16 22.27
C PRO A 163 -2.86 4.77 22.03
N ALA A 164 -3.44 4.17 23.07
CA ALA A 164 -4.11 2.87 22.93
C ALA A 164 -5.39 2.98 22.10
N VAL A 165 -6.19 4.05 22.27
CA VAL A 165 -7.35 4.33 21.41
C VAL A 165 -6.91 4.49 19.96
N LYS A 166 -5.90 5.32 19.69
CA LYS A 166 -5.35 5.49 18.34
C LYS A 166 -4.97 4.15 17.72
N LYS A 167 -4.22 3.33 18.46
CA LYS A 167 -3.80 2.00 18.01
C LYS A 167 -4.98 1.08 17.69
N GLY A 168 -6.06 1.14 18.48
CA GLY A 168 -7.29 0.40 18.21
C GLY A 168 -7.94 0.81 16.89
N VAL A 169 -8.04 2.11 16.65
CA VAL A 169 -8.56 2.66 15.39
C VAL A 169 -7.66 2.27 14.21
N ASP A 170 -6.34 2.43 14.32
CA ASP A 170 -5.38 2.05 13.26
C ASP A 170 -5.53 0.57 12.86
N GLU A 171 -5.64 -0.33 13.85
CA GLU A 171 -5.82 -1.76 13.59
C GLU A 171 -7.19 -2.09 12.95
N ALA A 172 -8.25 -1.39 13.37
CA ALA A 172 -9.58 -1.57 12.77
C ALA A 172 -9.60 -1.08 11.32
N MET A 173 -8.98 0.07 11.05
CA MET A 173 -8.83 0.64 9.70
C MET A 173 -8.07 -0.31 8.77
N ALA A 174 -6.98 -0.92 9.25
CA ALA A 174 -6.20 -1.86 8.45
C ALA A 174 -6.97 -3.14 8.09
N ARG A 175 -7.89 -3.60 8.97
CA ARG A 175 -8.72 -4.79 8.71
C ARG A 175 -9.88 -4.54 7.77
N GLY A 176 -10.32 -3.29 7.66
CA GLY A 176 -11.58 -2.92 7.04
C GLY A 176 -12.80 -3.14 7.94
N ILE A 177 -13.90 -2.50 7.59
CA ILE A 177 -15.10 -2.48 8.44
C ILE A 177 -16.20 -3.38 7.87
N LYS A 178 -16.42 -3.35 6.57
CA LYS A 178 -17.56 -4.02 5.92
C LYS A 178 -17.15 -5.17 5.03
N PHE A 179 -16.12 -4.99 4.22
CA PHE A 179 -15.71 -5.94 3.20
C PHE A 179 -14.31 -6.52 3.45
N GLY A 180 -13.63 -6.04 4.49
CA GLY A 180 -12.28 -6.50 4.84
C GLY A 180 -11.17 -5.80 4.06
N TYR A 181 -11.47 -4.69 3.38
CA TYR A 181 -10.47 -3.87 2.71
C TYR A 181 -10.01 -2.72 3.61
N PRO A 182 -8.73 -2.32 3.56
CA PRO A 182 -8.24 -1.21 4.35
C PRO A 182 -9.08 0.05 4.16
N VAL A 183 -9.41 0.73 5.27
CA VAL A 183 -10.16 1.99 5.26
C VAL A 183 -9.18 3.14 5.10
N VAL A 184 -9.47 4.06 4.18
CA VAL A 184 -8.63 5.22 3.86
C VAL A 184 -9.44 6.51 3.90
N ASP A 185 -8.71 7.64 3.96
CA ASP A 185 -9.26 8.99 3.86
C ASP A 185 -10.32 9.28 4.93
N VAL A 186 -9.99 8.91 6.17
CA VAL A 186 -10.83 9.12 7.34
C VAL A 186 -10.08 9.91 8.41
N LYS A 187 -10.76 10.89 8.98
CA LYS A 187 -10.33 11.60 10.17
C LYS A 187 -11.12 11.12 11.38
N ALA A 188 -10.41 10.65 12.41
CA ALA A 188 -10.98 10.23 13.68
C ALA A 188 -10.63 11.26 14.77
N THR A 189 -11.64 11.89 15.37
CA THR A 189 -11.47 12.86 16.45
C THR A 189 -11.99 12.27 17.75
N LEU A 190 -11.09 11.93 18.68
CA LEU A 190 -11.44 11.52 20.04
C LEU A 190 -11.75 12.77 20.86
N HIS A 191 -13.02 12.97 21.24
CA HIS A 191 -13.42 14.23 21.89
C HIS A 191 -13.98 14.07 23.31
N PHE A 192 -14.43 12.87 23.67
CA PHE A 192 -14.94 12.58 25.00
C PHE A 192 -14.76 11.11 25.37
N GLY A 193 -14.94 10.78 26.65
CA GLY A 193 -14.95 9.44 27.20
C GLY A 193 -14.97 9.47 28.71
N SER A 194 -14.81 8.30 29.30
CA SER A 194 -14.62 8.17 30.74
C SER A 194 -13.74 6.99 31.08
N TYR A 195 -13.17 7.00 32.25
CA TYR A 195 -12.35 5.92 32.75
C TYR A 195 -12.82 5.48 34.14
N HIS A 196 -12.37 4.33 34.58
CA HIS A 196 -12.57 3.78 35.90
C HIS A 196 -11.21 3.53 36.55
N ASP A 197 -11.00 4.07 37.77
CA ASP A 197 -9.68 4.06 38.42
C ASP A 197 -9.04 2.68 38.59
N VAL A 198 -9.85 1.63 38.71
CA VAL A 198 -9.38 0.26 38.93
C VAL A 198 -9.37 -0.59 37.65
N ASP A 199 -10.44 -0.45 36.83
CA ASP A 199 -10.71 -1.36 35.71
C ASP A 199 -10.23 -0.83 34.36
N SER A 200 -9.85 0.46 34.28
CA SER A 200 -9.29 1.01 33.04
C SER A 200 -7.83 0.62 32.84
N ASN A 201 -7.52 0.26 31.61
CA ASN A 201 -6.17 -0.06 31.17
C ASN A 201 -6.05 0.17 29.65
N GLU A 202 -4.81 0.16 29.12
CA GLU A 202 -4.53 0.36 27.72
C GLU A 202 -5.30 -0.62 26.82
N ASN A 203 -5.36 -1.90 27.20
CA ASN A 203 -6.05 -2.91 26.41
C ASN A 203 -7.57 -2.64 26.34
N ALA A 204 -8.18 -2.17 27.42
CA ALA A 204 -9.60 -1.83 27.44
C ALA A 204 -9.90 -0.64 26.52
N PHE A 205 -9.05 0.40 26.52
CA PHE A 205 -9.19 1.55 25.63
C PHE A 205 -8.84 1.25 24.16
N LYS A 206 -7.97 0.29 23.93
CA LYS A 206 -7.71 -0.23 22.56
C LYS A 206 -8.93 -0.96 21.99
N MET A 207 -9.67 -1.65 22.85
CA MET A 207 -10.86 -2.42 22.46
C MET A 207 -12.15 -1.58 22.44
N ALA A 208 -12.11 -0.44 23.09
CA ALA A 208 -13.18 0.56 23.06
C ALA A 208 -13.11 1.41 21.80
#